data_c12a817adc6017a98cbf49f5cee19da6
#
_entry.id   c12a817adc6017a98cbf49f5cee19da6
#
_cell.length_a   1.000
_cell.length_b   1.000
_cell.length_c   1.000
_cell.angle_alpha   90.00
_cell.angle_beta   90.00
_cell.angle_gamma   90.00
#
_symmetry.space_group_name_H-M   'P 1'
#
loop_
_entity.id
_entity.type
_entity.pdbx_description
1 polymer ?
#
loop_
_entity_poly.entity_id
_entity_poly.type
_entity_poly.pdbx_seq_one_letter_code
_entity_poly.pdbx_strand_id
1 'polypeptide(L)'
;MSDFLIVNNVQFPPPIRGFQIVHSQGVDSGRNANNAVVGQLVGRKLWKLNNLQWKGLDAETWKMMKDAIEPFFVPVTFTGDDNKRHTIYMYPGDTTGQPLFLDDIFYKNFETCKFNLIDCGWD
;
A
#
# COMPACT_ATOMS: atom_id res chain seq x y z
N MET A 1 -13.71 14.26 2.25
CA MET A 1 -12.61 13.33 2.00
C MET A 1 -13.17 11.99 1.57
N SER A 2 -12.50 11.34 0.65
CA SER A 2 -12.96 10.07 0.11
C SER A 2 -12.64 8.92 1.09
N ASP A 3 -13.53 7.93 1.17
CA ASP A 3 -13.28 6.70 1.93
C ASP A 3 -12.54 5.65 1.10
N PHE A 4 -11.93 6.05 0.00
CA PHE A 4 -11.28 5.11 -0.90
C PHE A 4 -10.24 4.26 -0.18
N LEU A 5 -9.39 4.90 0.61
CA LEU A 5 -8.28 4.22 1.27
C LEU A 5 -8.33 4.50 2.77
N ILE A 6 -8.56 3.46 3.55
CA ILE A 6 -8.55 3.54 5.01
C ILE A 6 -7.46 2.58 5.51
N VAL A 7 -6.47 3.12 6.20
CA VAL A 7 -5.32 2.35 6.68
C VAL A 7 -5.28 2.44 8.19
N ASN A 8 -5.35 1.29 8.86
CA ASN A 8 -5.34 1.20 10.32
C ASN A 8 -6.39 2.12 10.95
N ASN A 9 -7.60 2.12 10.38
CA ASN A 9 -8.73 2.94 10.80
C ASN A 9 -8.53 4.44 10.59
N VAL A 10 -7.50 4.83 9.83
CA VAL A 10 -7.26 6.22 9.49
C VAL A 10 -7.61 6.43 8.03
N GLN A 11 -8.48 7.40 7.77
CA GLN A 11 -8.90 7.74 6.42
C GLN A 11 -7.79 8.53 5.72
N PHE A 12 -7.24 7.96 4.67
CA PHE A 12 -6.20 8.63 3.89
C PHE A 12 -6.82 9.45 2.77
N PRO A 13 -6.19 10.55 2.36
CA PRO A 13 -6.64 11.25 1.17
C PRO A 13 -6.52 10.33 -0.06
N PRO A 14 -7.35 10.54 -1.08
CA PRO A 14 -7.24 9.71 -2.28
C PRO A 14 -5.89 9.94 -2.98
N PRO A 15 -5.24 8.86 -3.43
CA PRO A 15 -3.98 9.03 -4.16
C PRO A 15 -4.21 9.64 -5.54
N ILE A 16 -3.15 10.19 -6.12
CA ILE A 16 -3.21 10.72 -7.47
C ILE A 16 -3.28 9.58 -8.48
N ARG A 17 -3.57 9.93 -9.72
CA ARG A 17 -3.57 8.97 -10.82
C ARG A 17 -2.24 8.26 -10.94
N GLY A 18 -2.28 7.04 -11.42
CA GLY A 18 -1.07 6.28 -11.71
C GLY A 18 -0.80 5.17 -10.73
N PHE A 19 -1.57 5.06 -9.64
CA PHE A 19 -1.40 3.90 -8.78
C PHE A 19 -1.96 2.66 -9.49
N GLN A 20 -1.41 1.52 -9.16
CA GLN A 20 -1.75 0.27 -9.81
C GLN A 20 -2.17 -0.76 -8.78
N ILE A 21 -3.17 -1.54 -9.13
CA ILE A 21 -3.58 -2.69 -8.35
C ILE A 21 -2.95 -3.91 -9.01
N VAL A 22 -2.10 -4.60 -8.27
CA VAL A 22 -1.37 -5.75 -8.78
C VAL A 22 -1.83 -6.99 -8.04
N HIS A 23 -2.11 -8.04 -8.79
CA HIS A 23 -2.45 -9.35 -8.23
C HIS A 23 -1.28 -10.29 -8.42
N SER A 24 -1.03 -11.11 -7.40
CA SER A 24 -0.10 -12.20 -7.54
C SER A 24 -0.66 -13.42 -6.82
N GLN A 25 -0.26 -14.60 -7.29
CA GLN A 25 -0.66 -15.86 -6.72
C GLN A 25 0.57 -16.54 -6.17
N GLY A 26 0.57 -16.78 -4.86
CA GLY A 26 1.63 -17.56 -4.26
C GLY A 26 1.54 -19.00 -4.71
N VAL A 27 2.67 -19.59 -5.07
CA VAL A 27 2.76 -20.97 -5.48
C VAL A 27 3.89 -21.62 -4.70
N ASP A 28 3.56 -22.70 -3.98
CA ASP A 28 4.58 -23.56 -3.39
C ASP A 28 5.03 -24.50 -4.48
N SER A 29 6.15 -24.20 -5.13
CA SER A 29 6.57 -24.87 -6.35
C SER A 29 7.95 -25.49 -6.20
N GLY A 30 8.13 -26.59 -6.90
CA GLY A 30 9.42 -27.23 -7.08
C GLY A 30 9.47 -27.79 -8.49
N ARG A 31 10.41 -28.69 -8.74
CA ARG A 31 10.50 -29.36 -10.03
C ARG A 31 10.62 -30.85 -9.78
N ASN A 32 9.88 -31.60 -10.59
CA ASN A 32 9.95 -33.06 -10.54
C ASN A 32 11.12 -33.60 -11.37
N ALA A 33 11.24 -34.91 -11.46
CA ALA A 33 12.33 -35.55 -12.19
C ALA A 33 12.35 -35.20 -13.69
N ASN A 34 11.23 -34.79 -14.24
CA ASN A 34 11.14 -34.37 -15.64
C ASN A 34 11.34 -32.86 -15.80
N ASN A 35 11.77 -32.20 -14.75
CA ASN A 35 11.99 -30.75 -14.72
C ASN A 35 10.72 -29.94 -14.96
N ALA A 36 9.56 -30.52 -14.78
CA ALA A 36 8.31 -29.79 -14.84
C ALA A 36 8.05 -29.10 -13.52
N VAL A 37 7.45 -27.92 -13.56
CA VAL A 37 7.07 -27.22 -12.34
C VAL A 37 5.92 -27.97 -11.70
N VAL A 38 6.15 -28.44 -10.48
CA VAL A 38 5.10 -29.03 -9.65
C VAL A 38 4.71 -27.96 -8.65
N GLY A 39 3.51 -27.42 -8.78
CA GLY A 39 3.09 -26.29 -7.98
C GLY A 39 1.75 -26.54 -7.31
N GLN A 40 1.58 -25.88 -6.22
CA GLN A 40 0.33 -25.83 -5.49
C GLN A 40 0.08 -24.38 -5.14
N LEU A 41 -1.16 -23.92 -5.35
CA LEU A 41 -1.52 -22.57 -4.96
C LEU A 41 -1.42 -22.43 -3.46
N VAL A 42 -0.73 -21.39 -3.01
CA VAL A 42 -0.55 -21.11 -1.59
C VAL A 42 -1.49 -19.99 -1.21
N GLY A 43 -2.55 -20.34 -0.48
CA GLY A 43 -3.54 -19.36 -0.06
C GLY A 43 -4.33 -18.75 -1.19
N ARG A 44 -4.75 -17.53 -0.99
CA ARG A 44 -5.54 -16.75 -1.94
C ARG A 44 -4.65 -15.91 -2.84
N LYS A 45 -5.24 -15.29 -3.85
CA LYS A 45 -4.54 -14.26 -4.61
C LYS A 45 -4.14 -13.12 -3.69
N LEU A 46 -2.93 -12.64 -3.88
CA LEU A 46 -2.38 -11.55 -3.11
C LEU A 46 -2.60 -10.24 -3.84
N TRP A 47 -2.81 -9.18 -3.07
CA TRP A 47 -3.03 -7.84 -3.59
C TRP A 47 -1.82 -6.98 -3.32
N LYS A 48 -1.53 -6.09 -4.24
CA LYS A 48 -0.50 -5.08 -4.03
C LYS A 48 -1.02 -3.76 -4.58
N LEU A 49 -1.00 -2.74 -3.74
CA LEU A 49 -1.30 -1.38 -4.17
C LEU A 49 0.03 -0.71 -4.47
N ASN A 50 0.34 -0.60 -5.74
CA ASN A 50 1.63 -0.15 -6.21
C ASN A 50 1.57 1.30 -6.62
N ASN A 51 2.64 2.03 -6.33
CA ASN A 51 2.80 3.41 -6.78
C ASN A 51 1.73 4.35 -6.23
N LEU A 52 1.38 4.16 -4.95
CA LEU A 52 0.49 5.10 -4.27
C LEU A 52 1.24 6.40 -4.04
N GLN A 53 0.72 7.49 -4.58
CA GLN A 53 1.37 8.79 -4.49
C GLN A 53 0.37 9.86 -4.11
N TRP A 54 0.85 10.83 -3.39
CA TRP A 54 0.11 12.04 -3.03
C TRP A 54 0.99 13.23 -3.31
N LYS A 55 0.38 14.33 -3.72
CA LYS A 55 1.11 15.56 -3.99
C LYS A 55 0.53 16.71 -3.18
N GLY A 56 1.41 17.57 -2.69
CA GLY A 56 1.00 18.75 -1.97
C GLY A 56 0.44 18.49 -0.59
N LEU A 57 0.78 17.37 0.03
CA LEU A 57 0.33 17.10 1.39
C LEU A 57 1.00 18.05 2.38
N ASP A 58 0.24 18.50 3.37
CA ASP A 58 0.85 19.21 4.48
C ASP A 58 1.57 18.21 5.40
N ALA A 59 2.51 18.74 6.19
CA ALA A 59 3.35 17.89 7.03
C ALA A 59 2.55 17.11 8.05
N GLU A 60 1.46 17.70 8.55
CA GLU A 60 0.62 17.03 9.55
C GLU A 60 -0.09 15.82 8.95
N THR A 61 -0.63 15.96 7.73
CA THR A 61 -1.30 14.85 7.05
C THR A 61 -0.32 13.72 6.76
N TRP A 62 0.86 14.06 6.25
CA TRP A 62 1.87 13.04 5.98
C TRP A 62 2.33 12.32 7.25
N LYS A 63 2.49 13.08 8.34
CA LYS A 63 2.81 12.47 9.64
C LYS A 63 1.71 11.53 10.11
N MET A 64 0.46 11.94 9.99
CA MET A 64 -0.69 11.10 10.35
C MET A 64 -0.67 9.79 9.55
N MET A 65 -0.39 9.88 8.25
CA MET A 65 -0.33 8.70 7.39
C MET A 65 0.82 7.77 7.80
N LYS A 66 1.99 8.33 8.09
CA LYS A 66 3.13 7.52 8.52
C LYS A 66 2.87 6.87 9.87
N ASP A 67 2.23 7.59 10.79
CA ASP A 67 1.89 7.02 12.10
C ASP A 67 0.90 5.86 11.96
N ALA A 68 0.00 5.94 10.99
CA ALA A 68 -0.96 4.87 10.75
C ALA A 68 -0.29 3.57 10.29
N ILE A 69 0.81 3.66 9.55
CA ILE A 69 1.54 2.49 9.07
C ILE A 69 2.72 2.10 9.95
N GLU A 70 2.91 2.79 11.07
CA GLU A 70 4.02 2.51 12.00
C GLU A 70 4.01 1.07 12.53
N PRO A 71 2.84 0.46 12.85
CA PRO A 71 2.83 -0.94 13.30
C PRO A 71 3.31 -1.94 12.26
N PHE A 72 3.56 -1.53 11.06
CA PHE A 72 4.02 -2.29 9.89
C PHE A 72 2.94 -3.15 9.28
N PHE A 73 2.35 -4.10 10.02
CA PHE A 73 1.24 -4.92 9.53
C PHE A 73 -0.07 -4.28 9.97
N VAL A 74 -0.81 -3.73 9.01
CA VAL A 74 -2.01 -2.93 9.30
C VAL A 74 -3.17 -3.34 8.41
N PRO A 75 -4.41 -3.25 8.91
CA PRO A 75 -5.57 -3.49 8.06
C PRO A 75 -5.76 -2.32 7.10
N VAL A 76 -5.94 -2.65 5.83
CA VAL A 76 -6.12 -1.67 4.77
C VAL A 76 -7.44 -1.95 4.07
N THR A 77 -8.30 -0.95 4.02
CA THR A 77 -9.57 -1.02 3.30
C THR A 77 -9.48 -0.18 2.04
N PHE A 78 -9.77 -0.80 0.92
CA PHE A 78 -9.66 -0.14 -0.39
C PHE A 78 -10.70 -0.72 -1.35
N THR A 79 -10.88 -0.04 -2.47
CA THR A 79 -11.72 -0.55 -3.55
C THR A 79 -10.83 -1.27 -4.55
N GLY A 80 -11.08 -2.55 -4.76
CA GLY A 80 -10.32 -3.34 -5.71
C GLY A 80 -10.71 -3.09 -7.15
N ASP A 81 -9.98 -3.69 -8.07
CA ASP A 81 -10.27 -3.58 -9.50
C ASP A 81 -11.52 -4.36 -9.90
N ASP A 82 -12.08 -5.14 -8.99
CA ASP A 82 -13.40 -5.76 -9.13
C ASP A 82 -14.52 -4.82 -8.69
N ASN A 83 -14.19 -3.59 -8.34
CA ASN A 83 -15.12 -2.56 -7.88
C ASN A 83 -15.81 -2.91 -6.57
N LYS A 84 -15.18 -3.75 -5.77
CA LYS A 84 -15.68 -4.15 -4.45
C LYS A 84 -14.72 -3.68 -3.37
N ARG A 85 -15.25 -3.49 -2.18
CA ARG A 85 -14.44 -3.10 -1.03
C ARG A 85 -13.79 -4.31 -0.41
N HIS A 86 -12.50 -4.18 -0.09
CA HIS A 86 -11.72 -5.23 0.54
C HIS A 86 -11.01 -4.67 1.76
N THR A 87 -10.89 -5.49 2.79
CA THR A 87 -10.08 -5.17 3.97
C THR A 87 -9.07 -6.28 4.14
N ILE A 88 -7.81 -5.95 3.99
CA ILE A 88 -6.72 -6.92 3.94
C ILE A 88 -5.57 -6.37 4.79
N TYR A 89 -4.92 -7.25 5.55
CA TYR A 89 -3.70 -6.86 6.23
C TYR A 89 -2.57 -6.72 5.23
N MET A 90 -1.96 -5.54 5.23
CA MET A 90 -0.86 -5.20 4.34
C MET A 90 0.28 -4.57 5.12
N TYR A 91 1.45 -4.53 4.50
CA TYR A 91 2.59 -3.83 5.06
C TYR A 91 3.13 -2.84 4.03
N PRO A 92 3.70 -1.72 4.48
CA PRO A 92 4.25 -0.73 3.55
C PRO A 92 5.62 -1.16 3.05
N GLY A 93 5.91 -0.82 1.80
CA GLY A 93 7.27 -0.80 1.30
C GLY A 93 7.98 0.47 1.79
N ASP A 94 9.05 0.85 1.11
CA ASP A 94 9.77 2.07 1.47
C ASP A 94 8.86 3.28 1.31
N THR A 95 8.84 4.13 2.33
CA THR A 95 8.10 5.38 2.27
C THR A 95 9.03 6.50 1.85
N THR A 96 8.57 7.32 0.92
CA THR A 96 9.36 8.45 0.41
C THR A 96 8.54 9.73 0.53
N GLY A 97 9.12 10.74 1.14
CA GLY A 97 8.52 12.06 1.21
C GLY A 97 9.51 13.09 0.72
N GLN A 98 9.12 13.88 -0.27
CA GLN A 98 9.96 14.94 -0.80
C GLN A 98 9.45 16.27 -0.29
N PRO A 99 10.21 16.95 0.59
CA PRO A 99 9.77 18.23 1.13
C PRO A 99 9.67 19.31 0.06
N LEU A 100 8.72 20.21 0.21
CA LEU A 100 8.52 21.32 -0.71
C LEU A 100 8.85 22.66 -0.06
N PHE A 101 8.26 22.93 1.10
CA PHE A 101 8.47 24.20 1.80
C PHE A 101 8.93 23.96 3.22
N LEU A 102 9.77 24.88 3.70
CA LEU A 102 10.16 24.92 5.12
C LEU A 102 9.44 26.08 5.80
N ASP A 103 9.09 25.87 7.03
CA ASP A 103 8.63 26.90 7.95
C ASP A 103 9.69 26.97 9.06
N ASP A 104 10.66 27.86 8.86
CA ASP A 104 11.87 27.96 9.66
C ASP A 104 12.69 26.66 9.52
N ILE A 105 12.77 25.83 10.56
CA ILE A 105 13.49 24.56 10.49
C ILE A 105 12.58 23.36 10.28
N PHE A 106 11.27 23.59 10.19
CA PHE A 106 10.29 22.52 10.06
C PHE A 106 9.75 22.45 8.63
N TYR A 107 9.34 21.26 8.22
CA TYR A 107 8.71 21.10 6.93
C TYR A 107 7.25 21.51 6.99
N LYS A 108 6.82 22.32 6.04
CA LYS A 108 5.45 22.78 5.96
C LYS A 108 4.62 21.87 5.05
N ASN A 109 5.16 21.59 3.86
CA ASN A 109 4.47 20.78 2.87
C ASN A 109 5.43 19.78 2.24
N PHE A 110 4.86 18.72 1.67
CA PHE A 110 5.61 17.75 0.87
C PHE A 110 5.09 17.78 -0.55
N GLU A 111 6.00 17.89 -1.51
CA GLU A 111 5.65 17.89 -2.92
C GLU A 111 5.14 16.52 -3.35
N THR A 112 5.85 15.48 -2.97
CA THR A 112 5.49 14.11 -3.33
C THR A 112 5.70 13.20 -2.13
N CYS A 113 4.67 12.41 -1.83
CA CYS A 113 4.75 11.35 -0.83
C CYS A 113 4.31 10.07 -1.50
N LYS A 114 5.06 9.00 -1.33
CA LYS A 114 4.72 7.73 -1.99
C LYS A 114 5.18 6.54 -1.19
N PHE A 115 4.46 5.45 -1.35
CA PHE A 115 4.83 4.12 -0.86
C PHE A 115 3.93 3.08 -1.52
N ASN A 116 4.27 1.82 -1.32
CA ASN A 116 3.45 0.70 -1.78
C ASN A 116 2.85 0.00 -0.56
N LEU A 117 1.69 -0.62 -0.74
CA LEU A 117 1.10 -1.49 0.25
C LEU A 117 1.05 -2.91 -0.30
N ILE A 118 1.60 -3.84 0.44
CA ILE A 118 1.80 -5.21 0.00
C ILE A 118 1.03 -6.15 0.93
N ASP A 119 0.25 -7.04 0.33
CA ASP A 119 -0.56 -8.02 1.05
C ASP A 119 0.34 -8.93 1.89
N CYS A 120 -0.01 -9.10 3.17
CA CYS A 120 0.71 -10.00 4.06
C CYS A 120 0.48 -11.47 3.73
N GLY A 121 -0.54 -11.77 2.96
CA GLY A 121 -0.91 -13.15 2.66
C GLY A 121 -1.69 -13.85 3.76
N TRP A 122 -2.13 -13.12 4.75
CA TRP A 122 -2.91 -13.69 5.86
C TRP A 122 -4.35 -13.94 5.43
N ASP A 123 -4.91 -15.00 5.92
CA ASP A 123 -6.32 -15.34 5.65
C ASP A 123 -7.29 -14.51 6.48
#